data_86754e32860db3badd844be5f83eb41f
#
_entry.id   86754e32860db3badd844be5f83eb41f
#
_cell.length_a   1.000
_cell.length_b   1.000
_cell.length_c   1.000
_cell.angle_alpha   90.00
_cell.angle_beta   90.00
_cell.angle_gamma   90.00
#
_symmetry.space_group_name_H-M   'P 1'
#
loop_
_entity.id
_entity.type
_entity.pdbx_description
1 polymer ?
#
loop_
_entity_poly.entity_id
_entity_poly.type
_entity_poly.pdbx_seq_one_letter_code
_entity_poly.pdbx_strand_id
1 'polypeptide(L)'
;MKYCLKILFATILMTFSLQGFSAVNVVECEDERGGKSFQKACPPGSTQVGSKKISTGSSSSGIDNSDIKATLYFIADCDTCDEVREFLNANGISFDEKNAEETIEIQEELTRISGGLQIPTTVIGAEVIVGYRRSTFEEALIKAKDAGPEPAAVEPAADTDKEPT
;
A
#
# COMPACT_ATOMS: atom_id res chain seq x y z
N MET A 1 -21.38 -45.86 23.95
CA MET A 1 -21.47 -44.42 24.26
C MET A 1 -20.31 -43.59 23.70
N LYS A 2 -19.07 -44.07 23.63
CA LYS A 2 -17.90 -43.27 23.11
C LYS A 2 -17.92 -43.00 21.60
N TYR A 3 -18.53 -43.88 20.81
CA TYR A 3 -18.63 -43.71 19.35
C TYR A 3 -19.73 -42.70 18.94
N CYS A 4 -20.86 -42.65 19.64
CA CYS A 4 -21.92 -41.66 19.39
C CYS A 4 -21.43 -40.23 19.63
N LEU A 5 -20.61 -40.00 20.66
CA LEU A 5 -20.05 -38.69 20.98
C LEU A 5 -19.05 -38.22 19.90
N LYS A 6 -18.25 -39.13 19.31
CA LYS A 6 -17.32 -38.80 18.23
C LYS A 6 -18.01 -38.45 16.92
N ILE A 7 -19.11 -39.14 16.61
CA ILE A 7 -19.92 -38.85 15.39
C ILE A 7 -20.63 -37.49 15.55
N LEU A 8 -21.15 -37.18 16.74
CA LEU A 8 -21.77 -35.89 17.03
C LEU A 8 -20.77 -34.71 16.94
N PHE A 9 -19.53 -34.91 17.37
CA PHE A 9 -18.47 -33.91 17.24
C PHE A 9 -18.03 -33.70 15.78
N ALA A 10 -17.96 -34.77 14.98
CA ALA A 10 -17.61 -34.71 13.56
C ALA A 10 -18.66 -34.00 12.71
N THR A 11 -19.96 -34.16 13.04
CA THR A 11 -21.06 -33.47 12.31
C THR A 11 -21.15 -31.99 12.64
N ILE A 12 -20.79 -31.57 13.87
CA ILE A 12 -20.75 -30.16 14.26
C ILE A 12 -19.61 -29.40 13.60
N LEU A 13 -18.45 -30.06 13.37
CA LEU A 13 -17.32 -29.43 12.67
C LEU A 13 -17.56 -29.18 11.18
N MET A 14 -18.46 -29.93 10.55
CA MET A 14 -18.72 -29.86 9.12
C MET A 14 -19.73 -28.77 8.71
N THR A 15 -20.45 -28.17 9.67
CA THR A 15 -21.48 -27.15 9.39
C THR A 15 -20.95 -25.69 9.47
N PHE A 16 -19.67 -25.48 9.83
CA PHE A 16 -19.11 -24.14 10.06
C PHE A 16 -18.41 -23.50 8.84
N SER A 17 -18.49 -24.10 7.66
CA SER A 17 -17.65 -23.73 6.50
C SER A 17 -18.35 -22.95 5.36
N LEU A 18 -19.51 -22.31 5.58
CA LEU A 18 -20.14 -21.50 4.53
C LEU A 18 -20.52 -20.10 5.03
N GLN A 19 -19.55 -19.35 5.53
CA GLN A 19 -19.72 -17.89 5.61
C GLN A 19 -19.14 -17.29 4.34
N GLY A 20 -19.98 -17.25 3.30
CA GLY A 20 -19.65 -16.58 2.05
C GLY A 20 -19.45 -15.08 2.29
N PHE A 21 -18.33 -14.55 1.87
CA PHE A 21 -18.08 -13.12 1.80
C PHE A 21 -19.07 -12.51 0.80
N SER A 22 -20.08 -11.81 1.31
CA SER A 22 -21.04 -11.10 0.47
C SER A 22 -20.41 -9.80 -0.03
N ALA A 23 -20.04 -9.76 -1.31
CA ALA A 23 -19.70 -8.52 -1.98
C ALA A 23 -20.95 -7.63 -2.05
N VAL A 24 -20.87 -6.41 -1.53
CA VAL A 24 -21.96 -5.44 -1.62
C VAL A 24 -21.85 -4.67 -2.93
N ASN A 25 -22.83 -4.84 -3.81
CA ASN A 25 -22.96 -4.01 -4.99
C ASN A 25 -23.69 -2.72 -4.62
N VAL A 26 -23.09 -1.58 -4.95
CA VAL A 26 -23.68 -0.26 -4.77
C VAL A 26 -23.90 0.35 -6.15
N VAL A 27 -25.10 0.83 -6.39
CA VAL A 27 -25.46 1.52 -7.64
C VAL A 27 -25.52 3.02 -7.40
N GLU A 28 -25.04 3.78 -8.38
CA GLU A 28 -25.16 5.23 -8.42
C GLU A 28 -26.51 5.57 -9.04
N CYS A 29 -27.33 6.28 -8.28
CA CYS A 29 -28.67 6.71 -8.70
C CYS A 29 -28.66 8.23 -8.83
N GLU A 30 -29.24 8.73 -9.92
CA GLU A 30 -29.44 10.16 -10.16
C GLU A 30 -30.94 10.49 -10.12
N ASP A 31 -31.32 11.47 -9.32
CA ASP A 31 -32.70 11.95 -9.23
C ASP A 31 -33.04 12.95 -10.35
N GLU A 32 -34.31 13.30 -10.49
CA GLU A 32 -34.79 14.26 -11.51
C GLU A 32 -34.18 15.66 -11.38
N ARG A 33 -33.48 15.96 -10.29
CA ARG A 33 -32.82 17.25 -10.02
C ARG A 33 -31.30 17.18 -10.22
N GLY A 34 -30.77 16.01 -10.70
CA GLY A 34 -29.34 15.77 -10.87
C GLY A 34 -28.59 15.43 -9.57
N GLY A 35 -29.33 15.17 -8.48
CA GLY A 35 -28.74 14.72 -7.22
C GLY A 35 -28.28 13.27 -7.31
N LYS A 36 -27.01 13.01 -6.96
CA LYS A 36 -26.41 11.66 -6.99
C LYS A 36 -26.43 11.02 -5.61
N SER A 37 -26.87 9.78 -5.55
CA SER A 37 -26.89 8.97 -4.33
C SER A 37 -26.38 7.56 -4.59
N PHE A 38 -25.72 6.95 -3.57
CA PHE A 38 -25.19 5.58 -3.66
C PHE A 38 -26.02 4.65 -2.78
N GLN A 39 -26.70 3.69 -3.40
CA GLN A 39 -27.63 2.78 -2.71
C GLN A 39 -27.55 1.37 -3.28
N LYS A 40 -28.16 0.39 -2.60
CA LYS A 40 -28.25 -0.98 -3.12
C LYS A 40 -29.16 -1.12 -4.34
N ALA A 41 -30.15 -0.25 -4.44
CA ALA A 41 -31.11 -0.17 -5.56
C ALA A 41 -31.66 1.25 -5.64
N CYS A 42 -31.94 1.73 -6.85
CA CYS A 42 -32.48 3.06 -7.04
C CYS A 42 -33.95 3.15 -6.62
N PRO A 43 -34.34 4.21 -5.88
CA PRO A 43 -35.74 4.44 -5.52
C PRO A 43 -36.56 4.80 -6.76
N PRO A 44 -37.91 4.68 -6.68
CA PRO A 44 -38.80 5.10 -7.75
C PRO A 44 -38.61 6.58 -8.10
N GLY A 45 -38.43 6.92 -9.39
CA GLY A 45 -38.18 8.29 -9.86
C GLY A 45 -36.71 8.67 -9.98
N SER A 46 -35.78 7.74 -9.75
CA SER A 46 -34.35 7.95 -10.05
C SER A 46 -33.84 6.94 -11.07
N THR A 47 -32.85 7.34 -11.86
CA THR A 47 -32.24 6.52 -12.91
C THR A 47 -30.89 6.00 -12.44
N GLN A 48 -30.63 4.72 -12.68
CA GLN A 48 -29.30 4.15 -12.41
C GLN A 48 -28.32 4.63 -13.48
N VAL A 49 -27.30 5.43 -13.07
CA VAL A 49 -26.29 5.98 -13.95
C VAL A 49 -24.95 5.25 -13.87
N GLY A 50 -24.76 4.40 -12.84
CA GLY A 50 -23.58 3.59 -12.69
C GLY A 50 -23.76 2.47 -11.69
N SER A 51 -22.87 1.48 -11.72
CA SER A 51 -22.74 0.45 -10.69
C SER A 51 -21.27 0.28 -10.30
N LYS A 52 -20.98 0.36 -9.00
CA LYS A 52 -19.64 0.12 -8.46
C LYS A 52 -19.68 -1.06 -7.51
N LYS A 53 -18.91 -2.08 -7.81
CA LYS A 53 -18.74 -3.22 -6.92
C LYS A 53 -17.74 -2.84 -5.84
N ILE A 54 -18.20 -2.69 -4.61
CA ILE A 54 -17.35 -2.43 -3.46
C ILE A 54 -16.98 -3.78 -2.85
N SER A 55 -15.75 -4.24 -3.08
CA SER A 55 -15.17 -5.36 -2.34
C SER A 55 -14.72 -4.85 -0.98
N THR A 56 -15.28 -5.38 0.11
CA THR A 56 -14.86 -5.10 1.48
C THR A 56 -13.61 -5.90 1.90
N GLY A 57 -12.72 -6.18 0.97
CA GLY A 57 -11.41 -6.74 1.20
C GLY A 57 -10.40 -5.88 0.50
N SER A 58 -9.50 -5.23 1.23
CA SER A 58 -8.40 -4.37 0.78
C SER A 58 -8.67 -3.73 -0.58
N SER A 59 -9.39 -2.63 -0.58
CA SER A 59 -9.53 -1.82 -1.80
C SER A 59 -8.24 -1.05 -2.01
N SER A 60 -7.29 -1.66 -2.69
CA SER A 60 -6.55 -0.87 -3.65
C SER A 60 -7.60 -0.44 -4.68
N SER A 61 -8.14 0.75 -4.55
CA SER A 61 -8.80 1.45 -5.66
C SER A 61 -7.88 1.25 -6.84
N GLY A 62 -8.39 0.81 -7.99
CA GLY A 62 -7.58 0.45 -9.16
C GLY A 62 -6.75 1.61 -9.71
N ILE A 63 -5.90 2.13 -8.90
CA ILE A 63 -4.88 3.09 -9.16
C ILE A 63 -3.67 2.23 -9.51
N ASP A 64 -3.32 2.21 -10.76
CA ASP A 64 -2.10 1.57 -11.23
C ASP A 64 -0.91 2.32 -10.59
N ASN A 65 -0.18 1.64 -9.73
CA ASN A 65 1.03 2.13 -9.06
C ASN A 65 2.29 1.50 -9.65
N SER A 66 2.17 0.76 -10.76
CA SER A 66 3.29 0.02 -11.35
C SER A 66 4.47 0.90 -11.75
N ASP A 67 4.20 2.17 -12.04
CA ASP A 67 5.23 3.16 -12.43
C ASP A 67 5.91 3.81 -11.21
N ILE A 68 5.38 3.59 -9.99
CA ILE A 68 5.97 4.12 -8.77
C ILE A 68 7.00 3.12 -8.25
N LYS A 69 8.22 3.59 -8.03
CA LYS A 69 9.26 2.86 -7.35
C LYS A 69 9.54 3.45 -5.97
N ALA A 70 9.82 2.59 -5.02
CA ALA A 70 10.23 2.99 -3.69
C ALA A 70 11.57 2.36 -3.31
N THR A 71 12.24 2.93 -2.32
CA THR A 71 13.41 2.33 -1.67
C THR A 71 13.16 2.31 -0.17
N LEU A 72 13.28 1.14 0.44
CA LEU A 72 13.15 0.94 1.88
C LEU A 72 14.52 0.70 2.50
N TYR A 73 14.92 1.60 3.41
CA TYR A 73 16.09 1.39 4.28
C TYR A 73 15.62 0.74 5.57
N PHE A 74 16.20 -0.42 5.88
CA PHE A 74 15.80 -1.26 7.00
C PHE A 74 17.00 -1.80 7.76
N ILE A 75 16.74 -2.45 8.90
CA ILE A 75 17.68 -3.31 9.65
C ILE A 75 17.02 -4.67 9.89
N ALA A 76 17.80 -5.64 10.32
CA ALA A 76 17.26 -6.91 10.81
C ALA A 76 16.34 -6.67 12.03
N ASP A 77 15.37 -7.56 12.25
CA ASP A 77 14.43 -7.54 13.38
C ASP A 77 13.67 -6.20 13.57
N CYS A 78 13.07 -5.69 12.48
CA CYS A 78 12.38 -4.41 12.45
C CYS A 78 10.89 -4.58 12.14
N ASP A 79 10.04 -4.69 13.17
CA ASP A 79 8.58 -4.85 13.02
C ASP A 79 7.93 -3.73 12.19
N THR A 80 8.36 -2.49 12.40
CA THR A 80 7.85 -1.34 11.63
C THR A 80 8.26 -1.39 10.15
N CYS A 81 9.41 -2.02 9.83
CA CYS A 81 9.81 -2.25 8.44
C CYS A 81 8.86 -3.25 7.76
N ASP A 82 8.38 -4.25 8.49
CA ASP A 82 7.41 -5.22 7.97
C ASP A 82 6.06 -4.55 7.66
N GLU A 83 5.62 -3.60 8.48
CA GLU A 83 4.43 -2.79 8.19
C GLU A 83 4.59 -1.98 6.90
N VAL A 84 5.78 -1.43 6.64
CA VAL A 84 6.09 -0.74 5.37
C VAL A 84 6.04 -1.71 4.19
N ARG A 85 6.65 -2.90 4.31
CA ARG A 85 6.63 -3.93 3.27
C ARG A 85 5.19 -4.35 2.93
N GLU A 86 4.39 -4.59 3.96
CA GLU A 86 2.98 -4.94 3.79
C GLU A 86 2.21 -3.83 3.06
N PHE A 87 2.43 -2.56 3.43
CA PHE A 87 1.80 -1.42 2.78
C PHE A 87 2.19 -1.31 1.30
N LEU A 88 3.48 -1.38 0.98
CA LEU A 88 3.98 -1.28 -0.39
C LEU A 88 3.45 -2.41 -1.27
N ASN A 89 3.51 -3.65 -0.77
CA ASN A 89 2.98 -4.83 -1.46
C ASN A 89 1.46 -4.75 -1.67
N ALA A 90 0.70 -4.34 -0.64
CA ALA A 90 -0.75 -4.20 -0.73
C ALA A 90 -1.20 -3.13 -1.74
N ASN A 91 -0.35 -2.14 -2.02
CA ASN A 91 -0.59 -1.09 -3.00
C ASN A 91 0.05 -1.37 -4.37
N GLY A 92 0.69 -2.53 -4.57
CA GLY A 92 1.31 -2.94 -5.83
C GLY A 92 2.51 -2.08 -6.23
N ILE A 93 3.25 -1.55 -5.25
CA ILE A 93 4.42 -0.70 -5.46
C ILE A 93 5.66 -1.58 -5.50
N SER A 94 6.45 -1.45 -6.56
CA SER A 94 7.77 -2.09 -6.63
C SER A 94 8.76 -1.32 -5.77
N PHE A 95 9.55 -2.02 -4.96
CA PHE A 95 10.54 -1.38 -4.12
C PHE A 95 11.84 -2.18 -4.02
N ASP A 96 12.93 -1.44 -3.83
CA ASP A 96 14.24 -1.96 -3.52
C ASP A 96 14.48 -1.87 -2.01
N GLU A 97 15.17 -2.85 -1.44
CA GLU A 97 15.51 -2.89 -0.02
C GLU A 97 17.00 -2.69 0.19
N LYS A 98 17.35 -1.82 1.13
CA LYS A 98 18.74 -1.55 1.53
C LYS A 98 18.90 -1.77 3.03
N ASN A 99 19.65 -2.80 3.40
CA ASN A 99 19.96 -3.06 4.80
C ASN A 99 21.05 -2.11 5.29
N ALA A 100 20.69 -1.22 6.22
CA ALA A 100 21.63 -0.24 6.79
C ALA A 100 22.74 -0.86 7.67
N GLU A 101 22.66 -2.16 7.97
CA GLU A 101 23.69 -2.86 8.72
C GLU A 101 24.78 -3.48 7.80
N GLU A 102 24.52 -3.53 6.47
CA GLU A 102 25.44 -4.22 5.56
C GLU A 102 26.69 -3.42 5.25
N THR A 103 26.54 -2.14 4.91
CA THR A 103 27.69 -1.32 4.49
C THR A 103 27.60 0.12 4.99
N ILE A 104 28.78 0.76 5.11
CA ILE A 104 28.87 2.17 5.52
C ILE A 104 28.28 3.08 4.43
N GLU A 105 28.40 2.73 3.17
CA GLU A 105 27.88 3.51 2.05
C GLU A 105 26.35 3.64 2.14
N ILE A 106 25.63 2.58 2.53
CA ILE A 106 24.19 2.62 2.75
C ILE A 106 23.86 3.52 3.94
N GLN A 107 24.66 3.49 5.00
CA GLN A 107 24.47 4.37 6.17
C GLN A 107 24.69 5.85 5.84
N GLU A 108 25.71 6.14 5.05
CA GLU A 108 26.00 7.50 4.57
C GLU A 108 24.89 8.00 3.63
N GLU A 109 24.43 7.16 2.72
CA GLU A 109 23.31 7.46 1.85
C GLU A 109 22.05 7.76 2.69
N LEU A 110 21.70 6.88 3.62
CA LEU A 110 20.55 7.06 4.54
C LEU A 110 20.68 8.36 5.33
N THR A 111 21.85 8.64 5.89
CA THR A 111 22.11 9.86 6.67
C THR A 111 21.93 11.12 5.82
N ARG A 112 22.37 11.09 4.57
CA ARG A 112 22.25 12.21 3.64
C ARG A 112 20.79 12.51 3.28
N ILE A 113 19.97 11.48 3.07
CA ILE A 113 18.57 11.67 2.63
C ILE A 113 17.61 11.93 3.78
N SER A 114 17.82 11.34 4.96
CA SER A 114 16.91 11.44 6.11
C SER A 114 17.42 12.35 7.24
N GLY A 115 18.65 12.84 7.12
CA GLY A 115 19.31 13.65 8.15
C GLY A 115 19.86 12.85 9.33
N GLY A 116 19.89 11.52 9.25
CA GLY A 116 20.42 10.63 10.29
C GLY A 116 20.15 9.17 10.00
N LEU A 117 20.68 8.27 10.83
CA LEU A 117 20.42 6.82 10.73
C LEU A 117 19.05 6.51 11.35
N GLN A 118 17.97 6.79 10.63
CA GLN A 118 16.60 6.56 11.06
C GLN A 118 15.97 5.39 10.30
N ILE A 119 15.41 4.42 11.03
CA ILE A 119 14.84 3.18 10.48
C ILE A 119 13.41 2.99 11.00
N PRO A 120 12.46 2.57 10.13
CA PRO A 120 12.61 2.54 8.68
C PRO A 120 12.63 3.93 8.06
N THR A 121 13.36 4.10 6.97
CA THR A 121 13.21 5.25 6.07
C THR A 121 12.81 4.72 4.70
N THR A 122 11.77 5.31 4.12
CA THR A 122 11.25 4.93 2.80
C THR A 122 11.30 6.15 1.88
N VAL A 123 11.82 5.95 0.68
CA VAL A 123 11.81 6.96 -0.39
C VAL A 123 10.75 6.54 -1.41
N ILE A 124 9.81 7.42 -1.72
CA ILE A 124 8.77 7.20 -2.74
C ILE A 124 8.80 8.41 -3.68
N GLY A 125 9.32 8.24 -4.91
CA GLY A 125 9.60 9.38 -5.78
C GLY A 125 10.59 10.34 -5.10
N ALA A 126 10.19 11.62 -4.94
CA ALA A 126 11.00 12.63 -4.25
C ALA A 126 10.74 12.71 -2.73
N GLU A 127 9.78 11.97 -2.21
CA GLU A 127 9.37 12.04 -0.80
C GLU A 127 10.19 11.08 0.06
N VAL A 128 10.78 11.60 1.15
CA VAL A 128 11.50 10.82 2.17
C VAL A 128 10.63 10.71 3.41
N ILE A 129 10.29 9.50 3.80
CA ILE A 129 9.41 9.20 4.92
C ILE A 129 10.19 8.44 5.97
N VAL A 130 10.25 8.97 7.19
CA VAL A 130 10.88 8.33 8.35
C VAL A 130 9.81 7.69 9.22
N GLY A 131 9.99 6.42 9.57
CA GLY A 131 9.01 5.62 10.29
C GLY A 131 7.85 5.19 9.40
N TYR A 132 6.80 4.62 10.01
CA TYR A 132 5.58 4.24 9.31
C TYR A 132 4.37 5.02 9.83
N ARG A 133 3.69 5.68 8.91
CA ARG A 133 2.38 6.28 9.14
C ARG A 133 1.60 6.20 7.84
N ARG A 134 0.52 5.44 7.85
CA ARG A 134 -0.29 5.15 6.67
C ARG A 134 -0.69 6.39 5.87
N SER A 135 -1.19 7.43 6.55
CA SER A 135 -1.60 8.68 5.88
C SER A 135 -0.45 9.37 5.14
N THR A 136 0.76 9.37 5.73
CA THR A 136 1.95 9.96 5.09
C THR A 136 2.36 9.18 3.84
N PHE A 137 2.25 7.85 3.87
CA PHE A 137 2.50 7.01 2.69
C PHE A 137 1.46 7.23 1.60
N GLU A 138 0.18 7.33 1.95
CA GLU A 138 -0.90 7.63 1.01
C GLU A 138 -0.70 9.01 0.34
N GLU A 139 -0.30 10.03 1.10
CA GLU A 139 0.04 11.36 0.56
C GLU A 139 1.25 11.32 -0.38
N ALA A 140 2.30 10.58 -0.02
CA ALA A 140 3.49 10.42 -0.85
C ALA A 140 3.16 9.74 -2.19
N LEU A 141 2.27 8.74 -2.18
CA LEU A 141 1.80 8.09 -3.40
C LEU A 141 1.02 9.04 -4.32
N ILE A 142 0.18 9.89 -3.76
CA ILE A 142 -0.55 10.90 -4.53
C ILE A 142 0.45 11.85 -5.20
N LYS A 143 1.41 12.36 -4.45
CA LYS A 143 2.44 13.27 -4.96
C LYS A 143 3.32 12.62 -6.03
N ALA A 144 3.74 11.35 -5.81
CA ALA A 144 4.56 10.63 -6.78
C ALA A 144 3.83 10.42 -8.12
N LYS A 145 2.50 10.25 -8.08
CA LYS A 145 1.67 10.17 -9.29
C LYS A 145 1.55 11.50 -10.02
N ASP A 146 1.32 12.56 -9.26
CA ASP A 146 1.19 13.91 -9.85
C ASP A 146 2.50 14.39 -10.49
N ALA A 147 3.65 13.93 -9.95
CA ALA A 147 4.97 14.24 -10.49
C ALA A 147 5.31 13.48 -11.80
N GLY A 148 4.58 12.39 -12.10
CA GLY A 148 4.90 11.48 -13.22
C GLY A 148 6.15 10.63 -12.96
N PRO A 149 6.55 9.74 -13.88
CA PRO A 149 7.73 8.90 -13.69
C PRO A 149 8.99 9.76 -13.67
N GLU A 150 9.53 9.96 -12.47
CA GLU A 150 10.81 10.63 -12.29
C GLU A 150 11.93 9.68 -12.72
N PRO A 151 12.92 10.14 -13.52
CA PRO A 151 14.04 9.30 -13.89
C PRO A 151 14.80 8.87 -12.64
N ALA A 152 14.86 7.55 -12.43
CA ALA A 152 15.67 6.93 -11.39
C ALA A 152 17.11 7.44 -11.44
N ALA A 153 17.65 7.70 -10.24
CA ALA A 153 19.04 8.00 -9.95
C ALA A 153 19.47 9.47 -10.04
N VAL A 154 19.53 10.06 -8.87
CA VAL A 154 20.63 11.00 -8.62
C VAL A 154 21.92 10.16 -8.56
N GLU A 155 22.57 9.98 -9.69
CA GLU A 155 23.97 9.52 -9.70
C GLU A 155 24.78 10.51 -8.85
N PRO A 156 25.65 10.01 -7.95
CA PRO A 156 26.55 10.90 -7.24
C PRO A 156 27.43 11.62 -8.27
N ALA A 157 27.36 12.96 -8.28
CA ALA A 157 28.27 13.76 -9.06
C ALA A 157 29.69 13.31 -8.74
N ALA A 158 30.36 12.76 -9.73
CA ALA A 158 31.80 12.42 -9.66
C ALA A 158 32.54 13.69 -9.28
N ASP A 159 33.09 13.68 -8.08
CA ASP A 159 34.03 14.69 -7.62
C ASP A 159 35.24 14.62 -8.54
N THR A 160 35.35 15.62 -9.40
CA THR A 160 36.52 15.80 -10.23
C THR A 160 37.61 16.34 -9.31
N ASP A 161 38.43 15.45 -8.76
CA ASP A 161 39.67 15.77 -8.12
C ASP A 161 40.52 16.59 -9.10
N LYS A 162 40.52 17.89 -8.84
CA LYS A 162 41.47 18.80 -9.45
C LYS A 162 42.71 18.83 -8.57
N GLU A 163 43.67 18.01 -8.92
CA GLU A 163 45.04 18.02 -8.40
C GLU A 163 45.68 19.41 -8.60
N PRO A 164 46.23 20.06 -7.56
CA PRO A 164 47.02 21.26 -7.71
C PRO A 164 48.49 20.89 -7.98
N THR A 165 49.02 21.32 -9.10
CA THR A 165 50.47 21.43 -9.38
C THR A 165 51.14 22.44 -8.49
#